data_8b02e8f7227a9e3f0f3cb2f451de4229
#
_entry.id   8b02e8f7227a9e3f0f3cb2f451de4229
#
_cell.length_a   1.000
_cell.length_b   1.000
_cell.length_c   1.000
_cell.angle_alpha   90.00
_cell.angle_beta   90.00
_cell.angle_gamma   90.00
#
_symmetry.space_group_name_H-M   'P 1'
#
loop_
_entity.id
_entity.type
_entity.pdbx_description
1 polymer ?
#
loop_
_entity_poly.entity_id
_entity_poly.type
_entity_poly.pdbx_seq_one_letter_code
_entity_poly.pdbx_strand_id
1 'polypeptide(L)'
;NLCKQKNAVIMAHYYTEGVIQDLADFVGDSLALAQKAAKTDADIIVMCGVHFMGETNKILCPDKKVLVPDLNATCSLAESCPADEFAAFVRAHPGHTVISYVNTTAATKAVTDVVVTSSNARQIVESLRADEKIIFGPDRKLGNYINSITGRQMVLWNGACHVHEKFSVAKIVELKAAHPDAKVLAHPECKGAVLKLADVVGSTAALLKYAIQNESREFIVATESGILHEMQKACPEKTFIPAPPEDSTCACNECNYMRLITLQKLYNTLKYEWPEITVDPEIAAKAVRPIHRMLDISEKLGL
;
A
#
# COMPACT_ATOMS: atom_id res chain seq x y z
N ASN A 1 -24.07 -4.83 13.81
CA ASN A 1 -25.20 -5.77 13.53
C ASN A 1 -25.28 -6.23 12.07
N LEU A 2 -25.11 -5.34 11.06
CA LEU A 2 -25.16 -5.75 9.64
C LEU A 2 -24.10 -6.77 9.25
N CYS A 3 -22.86 -6.62 9.72
CA CYS A 3 -21.77 -7.56 9.41
C CYS A 3 -22.11 -8.98 9.90
N LYS A 4 -22.60 -9.11 11.13
CA LYS A 4 -23.01 -10.42 11.68
C LYS A 4 -24.18 -11.05 10.93
N GLN A 5 -25.19 -10.23 10.55
CA GLN A 5 -26.35 -10.72 9.79
C GLN A 5 -25.99 -11.23 8.40
N LYS A 6 -24.95 -10.67 7.79
CA LYS A 6 -24.54 -10.95 6.43
C LYS A 6 -23.28 -11.83 6.33
N ASN A 7 -22.76 -12.30 7.45
CA ASN A 7 -21.45 -12.96 7.54
C ASN A 7 -20.37 -12.16 6.77
N ALA A 8 -20.30 -10.85 7.06
CA ALA A 8 -19.40 -9.92 6.41
C ALA A 8 -18.24 -9.52 7.32
N VAL A 9 -17.06 -9.33 6.75
CA VAL A 9 -15.87 -8.78 7.41
C VAL A 9 -15.52 -7.43 6.79
N ILE A 10 -15.20 -6.43 7.63
CA ILE A 10 -14.70 -5.13 7.21
C ILE A 10 -13.19 -5.14 7.35
N MET A 11 -12.49 -4.89 6.25
CA MET A 11 -11.04 -4.74 6.19
C MET A 11 -10.70 -3.32 5.77
N ALA A 12 -9.92 -2.59 6.57
CA ALA A 12 -9.57 -1.20 6.30
C ALA A 12 -8.06 -1.02 6.16
N HIS A 13 -7.67 -0.23 5.16
CA HIS A 13 -6.28 0.19 5.03
C HIS A 13 -5.98 1.31 6.03
N TYR A 14 -4.75 1.39 6.53
CA TYR A 14 -4.26 2.45 7.43
C TYR A 14 -4.49 3.88 6.93
N TYR A 15 -4.73 4.08 5.63
CA TYR A 15 -4.93 5.40 5.01
C TYR A 15 -6.40 5.82 4.93
N THR A 16 -7.33 5.02 5.42
CA THR A 16 -8.74 5.43 5.56
C THR A 16 -8.91 6.36 6.76
N GLU A 17 -10.07 7.02 6.85
CA GLU A 17 -10.39 7.84 8.02
C GLU A 17 -10.42 6.99 9.31
N GLY A 18 -10.03 7.59 10.43
CA GLY A 18 -9.96 6.90 11.73
C GLY A 18 -11.27 6.23 12.13
N VAL A 19 -12.42 6.86 11.84
CA VAL A 19 -13.73 6.26 12.11
C VAL A 19 -13.97 4.96 11.33
N ILE A 20 -13.42 4.83 10.13
CA ILE A 20 -13.49 3.60 9.33
C ILE A 20 -12.57 2.53 9.93
N GLN A 21 -11.35 2.93 10.34
CA GLN A 21 -10.40 2.05 11.00
C GLN A 21 -10.98 1.48 12.30
N ASP A 22 -11.64 2.32 13.11
CA ASP A 22 -12.26 1.88 14.37
C ASP A 22 -13.45 0.92 14.20
N LEU A 23 -14.12 0.95 13.05
CA LEU A 23 -15.23 0.04 12.72
C LEU A 23 -14.78 -1.25 12.03
N ALA A 24 -13.53 -1.29 11.54
CA ALA A 24 -13.02 -2.44 10.82
C ALA A 24 -12.71 -3.62 11.76
N ASP A 25 -13.01 -4.82 11.28
CA ASP A 25 -12.58 -6.07 11.94
C ASP A 25 -11.07 -6.28 11.81
N PHE A 26 -10.49 -5.68 10.76
CA PHE A 26 -9.07 -5.71 10.46
C PHE A 26 -8.58 -4.39 9.90
N VAL A 27 -7.52 -3.84 10.47
CA VAL A 27 -6.76 -2.69 9.94
C VAL A 27 -5.35 -3.14 9.62
N GLY A 28 -4.85 -2.77 8.44
CA GLY A 28 -3.51 -3.18 8.02
C GLY A 28 -3.02 -2.49 6.75
N ASP A 29 -1.79 -2.85 6.35
CA ASP A 29 -1.26 -2.53 5.03
C ASP A 29 -1.76 -3.55 3.97
N SER A 30 -1.36 -3.33 2.71
CA SER A 30 -1.83 -4.16 1.60
C SER A 30 -1.45 -5.65 1.73
N LEU A 31 -0.29 -5.97 2.35
CA LEU A 31 0.13 -7.36 2.56
C LEU A 31 -0.74 -8.04 3.62
N ALA A 32 -0.86 -7.40 4.78
CA ALA A 32 -1.63 -7.94 5.90
C ALA A 32 -3.10 -8.15 5.51
N LEU A 33 -3.69 -7.20 4.75
CA LEU A 33 -5.07 -7.31 4.28
C LEU A 33 -5.25 -8.43 3.25
N ALA A 34 -4.31 -8.61 2.31
CA ALA A 34 -4.35 -9.73 1.36
C ALA A 34 -4.22 -11.09 2.06
N GLN A 35 -3.29 -11.22 3.02
CA GLN A 35 -3.11 -12.43 3.84
C GLN A 35 -4.38 -12.75 4.65
N LYS A 36 -5.03 -11.71 5.18
CA LYS A 36 -6.26 -11.87 5.95
C LYS A 36 -7.44 -12.24 5.08
N ALA A 37 -7.59 -11.64 3.90
CA ALA A 37 -8.63 -11.98 2.93
C ALA A 37 -8.55 -13.46 2.54
N ALA A 38 -7.34 -13.98 2.27
CA ALA A 38 -7.12 -15.37 1.90
C ALA A 38 -7.51 -16.38 3.00
N LYS A 39 -7.60 -15.93 4.27
CA LYS A 39 -7.84 -16.80 5.44
C LYS A 39 -9.20 -16.58 6.12
N THR A 40 -10.03 -15.66 5.63
CA THR A 40 -11.33 -15.37 6.26
C THR A 40 -12.40 -16.38 5.88
N ASP A 41 -13.26 -16.74 6.83
CA ASP A 41 -14.44 -17.57 6.61
C ASP A 41 -15.70 -16.76 6.25
N ALA A 42 -15.61 -15.41 6.25
CA ALA A 42 -16.74 -14.55 5.88
C ALA A 42 -17.16 -14.76 4.43
N ASP A 43 -18.46 -14.66 4.15
CA ASP A 43 -19.01 -14.74 2.79
C ASP A 43 -18.82 -13.44 2.02
N ILE A 44 -18.79 -12.32 2.75
CA ILE A 44 -18.64 -10.98 2.20
C ILE A 44 -17.40 -10.30 2.78
N ILE A 45 -16.53 -9.80 1.91
CA ILE A 45 -15.40 -8.96 2.28
C ILE A 45 -15.73 -7.52 1.88
N VAL A 46 -15.79 -6.60 2.83
CA VAL A 46 -15.88 -5.15 2.57
C VAL A 46 -14.48 -4.58 2.68
N MET A 47 -13.87 -4.28 1.52
CA MET A 47 -12.54 -3.69 1.45
C MET A 47 -12.64 -2.16 1.51
N CYS A 48 -12.40 -1.57 2.67
CA CYS A 48 -12.24 -0.12 2.85
C CYS A 48 -10.82 0.29 2.45
N GLY A 49 -10.66 0.50 1.17
CA GLY A 49 -9.41 0.83 0.50
C GLY A 49 -9.66 1.16 -0.96
N VAL A 50 -8.60 1.25 -1.75
CA VAL A 50 -8.69 1.59 -3.17
C VAL A 50 -8.97 0.38 -4.05
N HIS A 51 -9.42 0.62 -5.28
CA HIS A 51 -9.95 -0.36 -6.22
C HIS A 51 -9.06 -1.61 -6.40
N PHE A 52 -7.75 -1.44 -6.62
CA PHE A 52 -6.83 -2.57 -6.81
C PHE A 52 -6.74 -3.52 -5.61
N MET A 53 -7.05 -3.03 -4.40
CA MET A 53 -7.10 -3.87 -3.19
C MET A 53 -8.33 -4.76 -3.21
N GLY A 54 -9.47 -4.21 -3.66
CA GLY A 54 -10.69 -4.99 -3.92
C GLY A 54 -10.47 -6.05 -5.00
N GLU A 55 -9.80 -5.70 -6.13
CA GLU A 55 -9.42 -6.66 -7.17
C GLU A 55 -8.53 -7.77 -6.62
N THR A 56 -7.52 -7.42 -5.81
CA THR A 56 -6.63 -8.41 -5.18
C THR A 56 -7.40 -9.37 -4.29
N ASN A 57 -8.34 -8.87 -3.48
CA ASN A 57 -9.19 -9.70 -2.65
C ASN A 57 -10.13 -10.58 -3.48
N LYS A 58 -10.71 -10.07 -4.57
CA LYS A 58 -11.58 -10.86 -5.47
C LYS A 58 -10.80 -11.94 -6.19
N ILE A 59 -9.57 -11.69 -6.61
CA ILE A 59 -8.69 -12.68 -7.23
C ILE A 59 -8.33 -13.80 -6.25
N LEU A 60 -8.05 -13.46 -4.99
CA LEU A 60 -7.72 -14.43 -3.94
C LEU A 60 -8.94 -15.22 -3.45
N CYS A 61 -10.12 -14.61 -3.49
CA CYS A 61 -11.35 -15.16 -2.96
C CYS A 61 -12.47 -15.10 -4.02
N PRO A 62 -12.35 -15.85 -5.14
CA PRO A 62 -13.28 -15.75 -6.27
C PRO A 62 -14.73 -16.09 -5.90
N ASP A 63 -14.92 -16.98 -4.93
CA ASP A 63 -16.24 -17.44 -4.49
C ASP A 63 -16.91 -16.48 -3.49
N LYS A 64 -16.16 -15.51 -2.96
CA LYS A 64 -16.68 -14.52 -2.00
C LYS A 64 -17.17 -13.26 -2.71
N LYS A 65 -18.16 -12.61 -2.12
CA LYS A 65 -18.56 -11.28 -2.55
C LYS A 65 -17.57 -10.26 -1.99
N VAL A 66 -16.90 -9.51 -2.87
CA VAL A 66 -15.96 -8.46 -2.50
C VAL A 66 -16.56 -7.10 -2.83
N LEU A 67 -16.76 -6.29 -1.82
CA LEU A 67 -17.38 -4.96 -1.90
C LEU A 67 -16.31 -3.89 -1.62
N VAL A 68 -16.41 -2.77 -2.35
CA VAL A 68 -15.60 -1.55 -2.09
C VAL A 68 -16.57 -0.38 -1.98
N PRO A 69 -16.51 0.45 -0.93
CA PRO A 69 -17.51 1.50 -0.71
C PRO A 69 -17.61 2.56 -1.82
N ASP A 70 -16.56 2.74 -2.63
CA ASP A 70 -16.57 3.61 -3.80
C ASP A 70 -15.66 3.06 -4.91
N LEU A 71 -16.22 2.81 -6.08
CA LEU A 71 -15.44 2.34 -7.25
C LEU A 71 -14.51 3.40 -7.84
N ASN A 72 -14.76 4.70 -7.56
CA ASN A 72 -13.88 5.79 -7.97
C ASN A 72 -12.68 5.95 -7.03
N ALA A 73 -12.64 5.20 -5.92
CA ALA A 73 -11.47 5.12 -5.05
C ALA A 73 -10.35 4.35 -5.76
N THR A 74 -9.73 4.96 -6.78
CA THR A 74 -8.64 4.42 -7.57
C THR A 74 -7.28 4.69 -6.89
N CYS A 75 -6.18 4.62 -7.61
CA CYS A 75 -4.84 4.91 -7.10
C CYS A 75 -4.02 5.56 -8.21
N SER A 76 -3.51 6.76 -7.97
CA SER A 76 -2.68 7.48 -8.95
C SER A 76 -1.48 6.66 -9.42
N LEU A 77 -0.93 5.83 -8.55
CA LEU A 77 0.18 4.94 -8.90
C LEU A 77 -0.27 3.84 -9.86
N ALA A 78 -1.43 3.21 -9.59
CA ALA A 78 -2.01 2.21 -10.48
C ALA A 78 -2.39 2.83 -11.85
N GLU A 79 -2.95 4.04 -11.83
CA GLU A 79 -3.31 4.79 -13.05
C GLU A 79 -2.07 5.17 -13.88
N SER A 80 -0.92 5.40 -13.24
CA SER A 80 0.34 5.69 -13.93
C SER A 80 0.95 4.51 -14.68
N CYS A 81 0.32 3.32 -14.57
CA CYS A 81 0.84 2.07 -15.16
C CYS A 81 -0.28 1.32 -15.91
N PRO A 82 -0.77 1.85 -17.04
CA PRO A 82 -1.74 1.16 -17.86
C PRO A 82 -1.23 -0.21 -18.30
N ALA A 83 -2.08 -1.22 -18.24
CA ALA A 83 -1.67 -2.61 -18.47
C ALA A 83 -1.06 -2.84 -19.86
N ASP A 84 -1.62 -2.21 -20.89
CA ASP A 84 -1.13 -2.35 -22.28
C ASP A 84 0.26 -1.73 -22.46
N GLU A 85 0.48 -0.55 -21.88
CA GLU A 85 1.76 0.13 -21.91
C GLU A 85 2.81 -0.64 -21.10
N PHE A 86 2.43 -1.14 -19.93
CA PHE A 86 3.31 -1.96 -19.10
C PHE A 86 3.66 -3.29 -19.80
N ALA A 87 2.68 -3.94 -20.45
CA ALA A 87 2.94 -5.14 -21.26
C ALA A 87 3.90 -4.85 -22.43
N ALA A 88 3.79 -3.67 -23.08
CA ALA A 88 4.74 -3.24 -24.12
C ALA A 88 6.15 -3.03 -23.55
N PHE A 89 6.25 -2.41 -22.38
CA PHE A 89 7.50 -2.22 -21.66
C PHE A 89 8.16 -3.55 -21.30
N VAL A 90 7.39 -4.53 -20.82
CA VAL A 90 7.87 -5.89 -20.53
C VAL A 90 8.41 -6.56 -21.82
N ARG A 91 7.67 -6.48 -22.93
CA ARG A 91 8.13 -7.03 -24.23
C ARG A 91 9.42 -6.41 -24.73
N ALA A 92 9.66 -5.14 -24.43
CA ALA A 92 10.89 -4.44 -24.79
C ALA A 92 12.13 -4.89 -23.99
N HIS A 93 11.92 -5.64 -22.89
CA HIS A 93 12.98 -6.13 -22.00
C HIS A 93 12.92 -7.67 -21.85
N PRO A 94 13.16 -8.43 -22.94
CA PRO A 94 13.07 -9.89 -22.88
C PRO A 94 14.06 -10.49 -21.88
N GLY A 95 13.65 -11.58 -21.22
CA GLY A 95 14.47 -12.29 -20.24
C GLY A 95 14.59 -11.62 -18.88
N HIS A 96 13.77 -10.59 -18.60
CA HIS A 96 13.67 -10.01 -17.27
C HIS A 96 12.53 -10.64 -16.49
N THR A 97 12.74 -10.85 -15.19
CA THR A 97 11.67 -11.16 -14.24
C THR A 97 10.88 -9.88 -13.93
N VAL A 98 9.57 -9.96 -14.08
CA VAL A 98 8.67 -8.81 -13.87
C VAL A 98 8.17 -8.81 -12.44
N ILE A 99 8.59 -7.80 -11.67
CA ILE A 99 8.08 -7.53 -10.33
C ILE A 99 7.15 -6.33 -10.38
N SER A 100 5.92 -6.51 -9.93
CA SER A 100 4.99 -5.40 -9.81
C SER A 100 4.61 -5.16 -8.36
N TYR A 101 4.71 -3.90 -7.95
CA TYR A 101 4.14 -3.44 -6.70
C TYR A 101 2.62 -3.65 -6.74
N VAL A 102 2.02 -4.03 -5.62
CA VAL A 102 0.60 -4.37 -5.51
C VAL A 102 -0.35 -3.25 -5.97
N ASN A 103 0.13 -1.99 -5.96
CA ASN A 103 -0.60 -0.81 -6.42
C ASN A 103 -0.69 -0.76 -7.95
N THR A 104 -1.28 -1.78 -8.53
CA THR A 104 -1.51 -1.99 -9.97
C THR A 104 -2.87 -2.63 -10.17
N THR A 105 -3.43 -2.52 -11.38
CA THR A 105 -4.68 -3.20 -11.73
C THR A 105 -4.50 -4.72 -11.83
N ALA A 106 -5.60 -5.47 -11.81
CA ALA A 106 -5.60 -6.91 -12.08
C ALA A 106 -4.96 -7.22 -13.45
N ALA A 107 -5.22 -6.39 -14.46
CA ALA A 107 -4.67 -6.55 -15.81
C ALA A 107 -3.13 -6.38 -15.84
N THR A 108 -2.58 -5.43 -15.09
CA THR A 108 -1.12 -5.27 -14.93
C THR A 108 -0.52 -6.46 -14.19
N LYS A 109 -1.20 -6.97 -13.16
CA LYS A 109 -0.77 -8.19 -12.45
C LYS A 109 -0.75 -9.42 -13.34
N ALA A 110 -1.62 -9.48 -14.36
CA ALA A 110 -1.67 -10.61 -15.30
C ALA A 110 -0.41 -10.75 -16.20
N VAL A 111 0.41 -9.69 -16.30
CA VAL A 111 1.70 -9.70 -17.03
C VAL A 111 2.91 -9.66 -16.10
N THR A 112 2.70 -9.99 -14.83
CA THR A 112 3.69 -9.93 -13.75
C THR A 112 4.12 -11.34 -13.34
N ASP A 113 5.37 -11.53 -12.93
CA ASP A 113 5.88 -12.80 -12.40
C ASP A 113 5.75 -12.88 -10.87
N VAL A 114 5.93 -11.76 -10.19
CA VAL A 114 5.80 -11.65 -8.72
C VAL A 114 5.22 -10.30 -8.36
N VAL A 115 4.16 -10.30 -7.55
CA VAL A 115 3.67 -9.09 -6.89
C VAL A 115 4.47 -8.84 -5.62
N VAL A 116 4.68 -7.58 -5.25
CA VAL A 116 5.31 -7.19 -3.99
C VAL A 116 4.50 -6.08 -3.31
N THR A 117 4.74 -5.90 -2.02
CA THR A 117 4.30 -4.73 -1.24
C THR A 117 5.51 -4.00 -0.68
N SER A 118 5.34 -2.80 -0.12
CA SER A 118 6.44 -2.12 0.57
C SER A 118 6.99 -2.91 1.78
N SER A 119 6.20 -3.85 2.31
CA SER A 119 6.59 -4.69 3.45
C SER A 119 7.52 -5.84 3.07
N ASN A 120 7.49 -6.32 1.83
CA ASN A 120 8.22 -7.52 1.40
C ASN A 120 9.10 -7.34 0.15
N ALA A 121 9.04 -6.18 -0.52
CA ALA A 121 9.73 -5.96 -1.79
C ALA A 121 11.24 -6.20 -1.71
N ARG A 122 11.89 -5.73 -0.65
CA ARG A 122 13.31 -5.95 -0.42
C ARG A 122 13.63 -7.45 -0.36
N GLN A 123 12.96 -8.15 0.52
CA GLN A 123 13.21 -9.57 0.78
C GLN A 123 12.91 -10.44 -0.44
N ILE A 124 11.85 -10.12 -1.19
CA ILE A 124 11.53 -10.82 -2.44
C ILE A 124 12.61 -10.58 -3.50
N VAL A 125 13.08 -9.34 -3.67
CA VAL A 125 14.18 -9.03 -4.62
C VAL A 125 15.48 -9.71 -4.20
N GLU A 126 15.80 -9.74 -2.91
CA GLU A 126 16.97 -10.43 -2.37
C GLU A 126 16.89 -11.97 -2.52
N SER A 127 15.68 -12.55 -2.53
CA SER A 127 15.46 -13.98 -2.71
C SER A 127 15.68 -14.47 -4.15
N LEU A 128 15.71 -13.57 -5.13
CA LEU A 128 15.99 -13.90 -6.52
C LEU A 128 17.50 -14.07 -6.76
N ARG A 129 17.86 -14.81 -7.81
CA ARG A 129 19.28 -15.03 -8.18
C ARG A 129 20.00 -13.69 -8.38
N ALA A 130 21.26 -13.62 -7.99
CA ALA A 130 22.04 -12.38 -8.03
C ALA A 130 22.22 -11.81 -9.45
N ASP A 131 22.26 -12.67 -10.47
CA ASP A 131 22.41 -12.34 -11.90
C ASP A 131 21.07 -12.11 -12.61
N GLU A 132 19.94 -12.26 -11.89
CA GLU A 132 18.62 -12.15 -12.48
C GLU A 132 18.31 -10.69 -12.84
N LYS A 133 17.95 -10.48 -14.11
CA LYS A 133 17.51 -9.16 -14.61
C LYS A 133 16.08 -8.95 -14.19
N ILE A 134 15.77 -7.77 -13.69
CA ILE A 134 14.46 -7.47 -13.10
C ILE A 134 13.90 -6.19 -13.73
N ILE A 135 12.61 -6.23 -14.09
CA ILE A 135 11.75 -5.06 -14.27
C ILE A 135 11.00 -4.83 -12.96
N PHE A 136 10.95 -3.58 -12.50
CA PHE A 136 10.18 -3.19 -11.33
C PHE A 136 9.24 -2.03 -11.68
N GLY A 137 7.96 -2.19 -11.38
CA GLY A 137 6.92 -1.16 -11.53
C GLY A 137 5.85 -1.27 -10.45
N PRO A 138 4.94 -0.31 -10.36
CA PRO A 138 4.96 0.97 -11.07
C PRO A 138 5.76 2.08 -10.37
N ASP A 139 6.09 1.97 -9.07
CA ASP A 139 6.73 3.04 -8.31
C ASP A 139 8.25 3.09 -8.54
N ARG A 140 8.70 4.14 -9.24
CA ARG A 140 10.12 4.37 -9.50
C ARG A 140 10.91 4.64 -8.21
N LYS A 141 10.32 5.30 -7.22
CA LYS A 141 11.04 5.68 -6.00
C LYS A 141 11.26 4.47 -5.10
N LEU A 142 10.21 3.65 -4.92
CA LEU A 142 10.36 2.37 -4.24
C LEU A 142 11.41 1.50 -4.95
N GLY A 143 11.36 1.41 -6.30
CA GLY A 143 12.34 0.68 -7.08
C GLY A 143 13.77 1.22 -6.90
N ASN A 144 13.97 2.55 -6.93
CA ASN A 144 15.27 3.18 -6.66
C ASN A 144 15.76 2.91 -5.22
N TYR A 145 14.84 2.98 -4.24
CA TYR A 145 15.19 2.64 -2.87
C TYR A 145 15.66 1.18 -2.75
N ILE A 146 14.91 0.23 -3.33
CA ILE A 146 15.31 -1.18 -3.35
C ILE A 146 16.65 -1.38 -4.06
N ASN A 147 16.86 -0.75 -5.22
CA ASN A 147 18.16 -0.78 -5.91
C ASN A 147 19.29 -0.32 -4.98
N SER A 148 19.09 0.78 -4.25
CA SER A 148 20.12 1.37 -3.38
C SER A 148 20.51 0.50 -2.20
N ILE A 149 19.56 -0.25 -1.63
CA ILE A 149 19.80 -1.08 -0.43
C ILE A 149 20.20 -2.53 -0.75
N THR A 150 19.89 -2.99 -1.98
CA THR A 150 20.20 -4.37 -2.42
C THR A 150 21.38 -4.45 -3.38
N GLY A 151 21.83 -3.31 -3.94
CA GLY A 151 22.84 -3.24 -4.99
C GLY A 151 22.34 -3.71 -6.37
N ARG A 152 21.05 -4.00 -6.51
CA ARG A 152 20.44 -4.38 -7.79
C ARG A 152 20.38 -3.18 -8.77
N GLN A 153 20.29 -3.48 -10.03
CA GLN A 153 20.11 -2.51 -11.13
C GLN A 153 18.85 -2.87 -11.92
N MET A 154 17.71 -2.82 -11.24
CA MET A 154 16.43 -3.12 -11.87
C MET A 154 16.05 -2.04 -12.90
N VAL A 155 15.44 -2.45 -14.00
CA VAL A 155 14.80 -1.54 -14.96
C VAL A 155 13.48 -1.08 -14.37
N LEU A 156 13.29 0.23 -14.22
CA LEU A 156 12.18 0.78 -13.47
C LEU A 156 11.15 1.42 -14.39
N TRP A 157 9.87 1.12 -14.16
CA TRP A 157 8.75 1.88 -14.69
C TRP A 157 8.72 3.29 -14.09
N ASN A 158 8.27 4.30 -14.87
CA ASN A 158 8.33 5.69 -14.45
C ASN A 158 7.01 6.18 -13.80
N GLY A 159 6.50 5.46 -12.82
CA GLY A 159 5.35 5.89 -12.03
C GLY A 159 5.73 6.44 -10.66
N ALA A 160 4.79 7.15 -10.02
CA ALA A 160 4.96 7.70 -8.68
C ALA A 160 3.62 7.90 -7.96
N CYS A 161 3.61 7.73 -6.64
CA CYS A 161 2.48 8.06 -5.81
C CYS A 161 2.37 9.58 -5.62
N HIS A 162 1.19 10.16 -5.93
CA HIS A 162 0.99 11.62 -5.83
C HIS A 162 1.11 12.15 -4.40
N VAL A 163 0.81 11.34 -3.37
CA VAL A 163 0.95 11.72 -1.96
C VAL A 163 2.42 11.85 -1.60
N HIS A 164 3.19 10.77 -1.80
CA HIS A 164 4.60 10.73 -1.40
C HIS A 164 5.51 11.63 -2.26
N GLU A 165 5.05 12.03 -3.45
CA GLU A 165 5.71 13.03 -4.31
C GLU A 165 5.70 14.43 -3.70
N LYS A 166 4.69 14.77 -2.90
CA LYS A 166 4.44 16.13 -2.44
C LYS A 166 5.20 16.55 -1.18
N PHE A 167 5.83 15.64 -0.45
CA PHE A 167 6.54 16.01 0.78
C PHE A 167 7.64 17.03 0.54
N SER A 168 7.65 18.07 1.35
CA SER A 168 8.62 19.17 1.29
C SER A 168 9.86 18.87 2.14
N VAL A 169 11.01 18.77 1.47
CA VAL A 169 12.31 18.59 2.14
C VAL A 169 12.59 19.79 3.07
N ALA A 170 12.37 21.02 2.61
CA ALA A 170 12.64 22.24 3.38
C ALA A 170 11.82 22.27 4.68
N LYS A 171 10.49 22.02 4.57
CA LYS A 171 9.60 22.02 5.73
C LYS A 171 9.89 20.86 6.71
N ILE A 172 10.36 19.70 6.23
CA ILE A 172 10.81 18.61 7.13
C ILE A 172 12.07 19.03 7.88
N VAL A 173 13.01 19.73 7.22
CA VAL A 173 14.21 20.28 7.89
C VAL A 173 13.84 21.30 8.95
N GLU A 174 12.88 22.20 8.66
CA GLU A 174 12.35 23.15 9.63
C GLU A 174 11.70 22.44 10.83
N LEU A 175 10.91 21.41 10.59
CA LEU A 175 10.33 20.60 11.66
C LEU A 175 11.40 19.89 12.50
N LYS A 176 12.43 19.32 11.88
CA LYS A 176 13.55 18.74 12.63
C LYS A 176 14.29 19.77 13.49
N ALA A 177 14.40 21.01 13.03
CA ALA A 177 15.01 22.07 13.81
C ALA A 177 14.14 22.51 15.00
N ALA A 178 12.81 22.50 14.82
CA ALA A 178 11.84 22.80 15.89
C ALA A 178 11.66 21.64 16.88
N HIS A 179 11.87 20.40 16.43
CA HIS A 179 11.73 19.16 17.20
C HIS A 179 13.02 18.32 17.09
N PRO A 180 14.14 18.74 17.73
CA PRO A 180 15.46 18.13 17.51
C PRO A 180 15.55 16.66 17.92
N ASP A 181 14.73 16.24 18.90
CA ASP A 181 14.67 14.85 19.38
C ASP A 181 13.70 13.97 18.59
N ALA A 182 12.89 14.56 17.70
CA ALA A 182 11.94 13.82 16.90
C ALA A 182 12.64 12.90 15.89
N LYS A 183 12.14 11.66 15.78
CA LYS A 183 12.57 10.70 14.75
C LYS A 183 11.77 10.89 13.47
N VAL A 184 12.44 10.94 12.34
CA VAL A 184 11.78 11.04 11.03
C VAL A 184 11.52 9.63 10.49
N LEU A 185 10.26 9.32 10.26
CA LEU A 185 9.78 8.07 9.68
C LEU A 185 9.34 8.33 8.25
N ALA A 186 9.85 7.61 7.26
CA ALA A 186 9.50 7.83 5.86
C ALA A 186 9.13 6.54 5.13
N HIS A 187 8.10 6.63 4.30
CA HIS A 187 7.75 5.56 3.39
C HIS A 187 8.70 5.53 2.17
N PRO A 188 9.10 4.36 1.65
CA PRO A 188 10.06 4.26 0.55
C PRO A 188 9.58 4.84 -0.80
N GLU A 189 8.27 5.13 -0.93
CA GLU A 189 7.73 5.89 -2.06
C GLU A 189 8.07 7.39 -2.03
N CYS A 190 8.66 7.90 -0.95
CA CYS A 190 9.09 9.29 -0.86
C CYS A 190 10.27 9.60 -1.79
N LYS A 191 10.43 10.89 -2.12
CA LYS A 191 11.62 11.38 -2.84
C LYS A 191 12.91 11.00 -2.10
N GLY A 192 13.96 10.64 -2.82
CA GLY A 192 15.25 10.26 -2.21
C GLY A 192 15.82 11.32 -1.26
N ALA A 193 15.54 12.61 -1.50
CA ALA A 193 15.94 13.69 -0.58
C ALA A 193 15.21 13.62 0.77
N VAL A 194 13.94 13.20 0.79
CA VAL A 194 13.18 12.95 2.03
C VAL A 194 13.73 11.70 2.74
N LEU A 195 14.01 10.62 1.99
CA LEU A 195 14.57 9.40 2.57
C LEU A 195 15.92 9.62 3.24
N LYS A 196 16.73 10.56 2.73
CA LYS A 196 18.02 10.94 3.36
C LYS A 196 17.87 11.66 4.71
N LEU A 197 16.71 12.25 4.99
CA LEU A 197 16.41 12.88 6.28
C LEU A 197 15.82 11.90 7.29
N ALA A 198 15.38 10.72 6.82
CA ALA A 198 14.68 9.75 7.64
C ALA A 198 15.64 8.99 8.56
N ASP A 199 15.26 8.83 9.82
CA ASP A 199 15.89 7.91 10.76
C ASP A 199 15.50 6.47 10.44
N VAL A 200 14.28 6.27 9.90
CA VAL A 200 13.77 4.96 9.48
C VAL A 200 13.01 5.09 8.16
N VAL A 201 13.31 4.19 7.24
CA VAL A 201 12.56 3.99 5.99
C VAL A 201 11.93 2.61 6.01
N GLY A 202 10.62 2.55 5.81
CA GLY A 202 9.89 1.28 5.86
C GLY A 202 8.43 1.40 5.39
N SER A 203 7.79 0.23 5.27
CA SER A 203 6.36 0.18 5.01
C SER A 203 5.55 0.81 6.14
N THR A 204 4.30 1.12 5.88
CA THR A 204 3.39 1.70 6.88
C THR A 204 3.34 0.85 8.16
N ALA A 205 3.25 -0.47 8.04
CA ALA A 205 3.30 -1.38 9.18
C ALA A 205 4.65 -1.35 9.92
N ALA A 206 5.76 -1.26 9.19
CA ALA A 206 7.10 -1.17 9.79
C ALA A 206 7.29 0.15 10.55
N LEU A 207 6.78 1.27 10.02
CA LEU A 207 6.84 2.57 10.68
C LEU A 207 6.01 2.59 11.97
N LEU A 208 4.80 2.01 11.95
CA LEU A 208 3.97 1.85 13.14
C LEU A 208 4.69 0.99 14.21
N LYS A 209 5.21 -0.17 13.80
CA LYS A 209 5.97 -1.06 14.68
C LYS A 209 7.18 -0.37 15.31
N TYR A 210 7.93 0.39 14.51
CA TYR A 210 9.07 1.16 15.02
C TYR A 210 8.61 2.21 16.04
N ALA A 211 7.55 2.96 15.75
CA ALA A 211 7.03 3.96 16.66
C ALA A 211 6.59 3.36 18.01
N ILE A 212 6.02 2.14 18.01
CA ILE A 212 5.64 1.42 19.25
C ILE A 212 6.88 1.01 20.05
N GLN A 213 7.91 0.49 19.39
CA GLN A 213 9.09 -0.10 20.03
C GLN A 213 10.16 0.92 20.43
N ASN A 214 10.19 2.10 19.80
CA ASN A 214 11.22 3.10 20.04
C ASN A 214 10.88 3.96 21.25
N GLU A 215 11.88 4.40 22.01
CA GLU A 215 11.72 5.21 23.24
C GLU A 215 11.44 6.69 22.95
N SER A 216 11.67 7.17 21.73
CA SER A 216 11.37 8.55 21.34
C SER A 216 9.90 8.89 21.56
N ARG A 217 9.66 10.13 21.98
CA ARG A 217 8.31 10.64 22.26
C ARG A 217 7.71 11.43 21.11
N GLU A 218 8.54 11.86 20.17
CA GLU A 218 8.12 12.65 19.02
C GLU A 218 8.58 12.02 17.72
N PHE A 219 7.68 11.99 16.73
CA PHE A 219 7.94 11.44 15.42
C PHE A 219 7.40 12.36 14.33
N ILE A 220 8.22 12.65 13.31
CA ILE A 220 7.81 13.32 12.08
C ILE A 220 7.53 12.21 11.07
N VAL A 221 6.29 12.13 10.58
CA VAL A 221 5.82 10.99 9.79
C VAL A 221 5.61 11.39 8.33
N ALA A 222 6.51 10.95 7.45
CA ALA A 222 6.47 11.19 6.01
C ALA A 222 5.84 9.99 5.27
N THR A 223 4.56 9.79 5.51
CA THR A 223 3.65 8.94 4.74
C THR A 223 2.24 9.51 4.81
N GLU A 224 1.27 8.85 4.21
CA GLU A 224 -0.14 9.28 4.24
C GLU A 224 -0.65 9.36 5.69
N SER A 225 -1.35 10.44 6.01
CA SER A 225 -1.66 10.82 7.40
C SER A 225 -2.66 9.91 8.13
N GLY A 226 -3.43 9.08 7.43
CA GLY A 226 -4.37 8.15 8.04
C GLY A 226 -3.73 7.17 9.04
N ILE A 227 -2.44 6.84 8.86
CA ILE A 227 -1.70 5.99 9.79
C ILE A 227 -1.56 6.60 11.18
N LEU A 228 -1.62 7.94 11.28
CA LEU A 228 -1.47 8.64 12.55
C LEU A 228 -2.55 8.24 13.55
N HIS A 229 -3.74 7.86 13.07
CA HIS A 229 -4.81 7.35 13.92
C HIS A 229 -4.37 6.09 14.69
N GLU A 230 -3.85 5.08 14.00
CA GLU A 230 -3.37 3.86 14.65
C GLU A 230 -2.07 4.10 15.46
N MET A 231 -1.19 5.00 15.02
CA MET A 231 -0.02 5.38 15.79
C MET A 231 -0.41 6.03 17.13
N GLN A 232 -1.35 7.00 17.10
CA GLN A 232 -1.82 7.67 18.31
C GLN A 232 -2.60 6.72 19.23
N LYS A 233 -3.37 5.81 18.67
CA LYS A 233 -4.12 4.78 19.41
C LYS A 233 -3.19 3.79 20.10
N ALA A 234 -2.11 3.39 19.42
CA ALA A 234 -1.11 2.46 19.96
C ALA A 234 -0.18 3.11 20.99
N CYS A 235 0.10 4.41 20.85
CA CYS A 235 1.04 5.16 21.69
C CYS A 235 0.43 6.53 22.05
N PRO A 236 -0.58 6.58 22.93
CA PRO A 236 -1.28 7.84 23.25
C PRO A 236 -0.39 8.88 23.94
N GLU A 237 0.73 8.46 24.52
CA GLU A 237 1.71 9.33 25.19
C GLU A 237 2.74 9.94 24.24
N LYS A 238 2.74 9.57 22.95
CA LYS A 238 3.68 10.05 21.94
C LYS A 238 3.04 11.08 21.01
N THR A 239 3.86 11.94 20.44
CA THR A 239 3.44 12.95 19.48
C THR A 239 3.83 12.53 18.07
N PHE A 240 2.85 12.52 17.16
CA PHE A 240 3.06 12.21 15.76
C PHE A 240 2.75 13.43 14.90
N ILE A 241 3.77 13.96 14.23
CA ILE A 241 3.71 15.18 13.43
C ILE A 241 3.69 14.77 11.95
N PRO A 242 2.61 15.03 11.20
CA PRO A 242 2.60 14.75 9.77
C PRO A 242 3.62 15.62 9.04
N ALA A 243 4.44 15.02 8.20
CA ALA A 243 5.35 15.74 7.34
C ALA A 243 4.58 16.62 6.35
N PRO A 244 4.90 17.92 6.22
CA PRO A 244 4.12 18.82 5.40
C PRO A 244 4.41 18.67 3.91
N PRO A 245 3.42 18.96 3.05
CA PRO A 245 3.58 19.02 1.61
C PRO A 245 4.29 20.32 1.17
N GLU A 246 4.74 20.36 -0.07
CA GLU A 246 5.30 21.57 -0.70
C GLU A 246 4.27 22.69 -0.77
N ASP A 247 3.04 22.35 -1.19
CA ASP A 247 1.92 23.28 -1.21
C ASP A 247 1.24 23.30 0.16
N SER A 248 1.20 24.50 0.78
CA SER A 248 0.63 24.73 2.11
C SER A 248 -0.89 24.91 2.13
N THR A 249 -1.56 24.85 0.99
CA THR A 249 -3.04 24.91 0.92
C THR A 249 -3.69 23.64 1.47
N CYS A 250 -2.91 22.56 1.59
CA CYS A 250 -3.30 21.32 2.24
C CYS A 250 -2.43 21.12 3.50
N ALA A 251 -3.06 21.02 4.67
CA ALA A 251 -2.36 20.88 5.94
C ALA A 251 -1.65 19.52 6.09
N CYS A 252 -2.05 18.50 5.35
CA CYS A 252 -1.52 17.16 5.41
C CYS A 252 -1.50 16.50 4.02
N ASN A 253 -0.65 15.49 3.85
CA ASN A 253 -0.64 14.69 2.64
C ASN A 253 -1.64 13.53 2.78
N GLU A 254 -2.89 13.82 2.47
CA GLU A 254 -3.97 12.84 2.44
C GLU A 254 -4.16 12.27 1.03
N CYS A 255 -4.50 11.00 0.96
CA CYS A 255 -4.86 10.35 -0.29
C CYS A 255 -6.33 10.65 -0.63
N ASN A 256 -6.56 11.50 -1.63
CA ASN A 256 -7.91 11.87 -2.07
C ASN A 256 -8.78 10.66 -2.43
N TYR A 257 -8.18 9.59 -2.93
CA TYR A 257 -8.90 8.35 -3.26
C TYR A 257 -9.34 7.60 -2.00
N MET A 258 -8.48 7.51 -0.99
CA MET A 258 -8.85 6.89 0.30
C MET A 258 -9.92 7.69 1.03
N ARG A 259 -9.95 9.03 0.86
CA ARG A 259 -11.00 9.91 1.43
C ARG A 259 -12.37 9.76 0.75
N LEU A 260 -12.47 9.07 -0.39
CA LEU A 260 -13.75 8.68 -0.97
C LEU A 260 -14.47 7.60 -0.16
N ILE A 261 -13.74 6.85 0.67
CA ILE A 261 -14.30 5.84 1.56
C ILE A 261 -14.85 6.54 2.81
N THR A 262 -16.14 6.80 2.83
CA THR A 262 -16.82 7.48 3.94
C THR A 262 -17.68 6.51 4.74
N LEU A 263 -17.99 6.85 6.00
CA LEU A 263 -18.88 6.06 6.86
C LEU A 263 -20.26 5.81 6.20
N GLN A 264 -20.82 6.83 5.54
CA GLN A 264 -22.10 6.70 4.87
C GLN A 264 -22.04 5.70 3.70
N LYS A 265 -20.96 5.75 2.90
CA LYS A 265 -20.76 4.79 1.81
C LYS A 265 -20.54 3.38 2.35
N LEU A 266 -19.73 3.21 3.40
CA LEU A 266 -19.55 1.92 4.06
C LEU A 266 -20.87 1.33 4.55
N TYR A 267 -21.70 2.14 5.23
CA TYR A 267 -23.02 1.70 5.66
C TYR A 267 -23.91 1.26 4.49
N ASN A 268 -23.96 2.07 3.42
CA ASN A 268 -24.75 1.76 2.24
C ASN A 268 -24.25 0.49 1.54
N THR A 269 -22.93 0.32 1.45
CA THR A 269 -22.30 -0.86 0.87
C THR A 269 -22.69 -2.13 1.62
N LEU A 270 -22.63 -2.12 2.93
CA LEU A 270 -23.07 -3.24 3.76
C LEU A 270 -24.57 -3.48 3.63
N LYS A 271 -25.38 -2.42 3.61
CA LYS A 271 -26.82 -2.52 3.55
C LYS A 271 -27.32 -3.11 2.24
N TYR A 272 -26.80 -2.62 1.12
CA TYR A 272 -27.26 -2.95 -0.23
C TYR A 272 -26.37 -3.99 -0.93
N GLU A 273 -25.25 -4.40 -0.31
CA GLU A 273 -24.24 -5.31 -0.87
C GLU A 273 -23.74 -4.85 -2.25
N TRP A 274 -23.48 -3.54 -2.36
CA TRP A 274 -23.07 -2.89 -3.60
C TRP A 274 -22.24 -1.63 -3.27
N PRO A 275 -21.24 -1.28 -4.10
CA PRO A 275 -20.83 -1.95 -5.35
C PRO A 275 -19.92 -3.16 -5.10
N GLU A 276 -20.05 -4.16 -5.97
CA GLU A 276 -19.20 -5.36 -5.97
C GLU A 276 -18.05 -5.23 -6.97
N ILE A 277 -16.87 -5.69 -6.57
CA ILE A 277 -15.71 -5.82 -7.45
C ILE A 277 -15.86 -7.08 -8.29
N THR A 278 -15.72 -6.91 -9.59
CA THR A 278 -15.60 -8.01 -10.55
C THR A 278 -14.27 -7.94 -11.28
N VAL A 279 -13.69 -9.09 -11.58
CA VAL A 279 -12.47 -9.21 -12.38
C VAL A 279 -12.74 -10.18 -13.51
N ASP A 280 -12.31 -9.83 -14.71
CA ASP A 280 -12.41 -10.73 -15.86
C ASP A 280 -11.76 -12.08 -15.52
N PRO A 281 -12.43 -13.22 -15.79
CA PRO A 281 -11.93 -14.54 -15.39
C PRO A 281 -10.58 -14.90 -16.00
N GLU A 282 -10.28 -14.49 -17.23
CA GLU A 282 -8.99 -14.76 -17.86
C GLU A 282 -7.87 -13.92 -17.23
N ILE A 283 -8.18 -12.68 -16.88
CA ILE A 283 -7.26 -11.79 -16.17
C ILE A 283 -7.01 -12.33 -14.76
N ALA A 284 -8.06 -12.72 -14.04
CA ALA A 284 -7.97 -13.29 -12.71
C ALA A 284 -7.10 -14.55 -12.68
N ALA A 285 -7.30 -15.47 -13.64
CA ALA A 285 -6.52 -16.71 -13.75
C ALA A 285 -5.01 -16.47 -13.98
N LYS A 286 -4.64 -15.36 -14.61
CA LYS A 286 -3.24 -14.97 -14.79
C LYS A 286 -2.71 -14.23 -13.58
N ALA A 287 -3.47 -13.28 -13.04
CA ALA A 287 -3.07 -12.41 -11.93
C ALA A 287 -2.95 -13.14 -10.58
N VAL A 288 -3.66 -14.25 -10.38
CA VAL A 288 -3.61 -15.02 -9.14
C VAL A 288 -2.23 -15.61 -8.87
N ARG A 289 -1.49 -16.01 -9.91
CA ARG A 289 -0.17 -16.65 -9.77
C ARG A 289 0.88 -15.74 -9.14
N PRO A 290 1.14 -14.50 -9.63
CA PRO A 290 2.09 -13.60 -9.02
C PRO A 290 1.68 -13.14 -7.60
N ILE A 291 0.38 -13.08 -7.29
CA ILE A 291 -0.13 -12.78 -5.95
C ILE A 291 0.18 -13.95 -5.00
N HIS A 292 -0.14 -15.19 -5.38
CA HIS A 292 0.20 -16.37 -4.57
C HIS A 292 1.71 -16.50 -4.38
N ARG A 293 2.51 -16.26 -5.42
CA ARG A 293 3.97 -16.28 -5.31
C ARG A 293 4.48 -15.28 -4.27
N MET A 294 3.90 -14.09 -4.21
CA MET A 294 4.18 -13.10 -3.16
C MET A 294 3.84 -13.65 -1.76
N LEU A 295 2.64 -14.21 -1.59
CA LEU A 295 2.19 -14.75 -0.30
C LEU A 295 3.07 -15.91 0.16
N ASP A 296 3.37 -16.86 -0.74
CA ASP A 296 4.21 -18.02 -0.46
C ASP A 296 5.65 -17.64 -0.06
N ILE A 297 6.24 -16.65 -0.75
CA ILE A 297 7.57 -16.16 -0.40
C ILE A 297 7.52 -15.44 0.95
N SER A 298 6.50 -14.61 1.18
CA SER A 298 6.34 -13.88 2.44
C SER A 298 6.17 -14.83 3.62
N GLU A 299 5.35 -15.88 3.48
CA GLU A 299 5.17 -16.90 4.52
C GLU A 299 6.48 -17.63 4.85
N LYS A 300 7.23 -18.04 3.82
CA LYS A 300 8.56 -18.69 4.00
C LYS A 300 9.58 -17.80 4.70
N LEU A 301 9.44 -16.48 4.54
CA LEU A 301 10.33 -15.48 5.15
C LEU A 301 9.83 -15.01 6.53
N GLY A 302 8.65 -15.47 6.99
CA GLY A 302 8.06 -15.08 8.26
C GLY A 302 7.53 -13.64 8.29
N LEU A 303 7.05 -13.15 7.13
CA LEU A 303 6.54 -11.79 6.94
C LEU A 303 5.00 -11.75 6.96
#